data_544390d59a48519beb1d7fa189cc3fa1
#
_entry.id   544390d59a48519beb1d7fa189cc3fa1
#
_cell.length_a   1.000
_cell.length_b   1.000
_cell.length_c   1.000
_cell.angle_alpha   90.00
_cell.angle_beta   90.00
_cell.angle_gamma   90.00
#
_symmetry.space_group_name_H-M   'P 1'
#
loop_
_entity.id
_entity.type
_entity.pdbx_description
1 polymer ?
#
loop_
_entity_poly.entity_id
_entity_poly.type
_entity_poly.pdbx_seq_one_letter_code
_entity_poly.pdbx_strand_id
1 'polypeptide(L)'
;GSSAAHLDPKKQGRCMAEVFGAFGWHEGLREMKLIADHFLVRGVNWFVPHAFSMAAFPDWDCPPHFYAHGQNPQFAHFGQLMSYMNRTASLLSGGRATTPVALLYHADAEWAGEANFMQHAASELMRAQVDFDIVPAEAFEDAGRYAVEIAADGSGFSVNGQAYRCLVMPGAAFVGEARLD
;
A
#
# COMPACT_ATOMS: atom_id res chain seq x y z
N GLY A 1 0.17 3.68 -0.36
CA GLY A 1 0.97 3.53 -1.60
C GLY A 1 0.15 2.94 -2.72
N SER A 2 -0.36 1.72 -2.57
CA SER A 2 -1.17 1.05 -3.62
C SER A 2 -2.44 1.83 -3.97
N SER A 3 -3.17 2.33 -2.97
CA SER A 3 -4.34 3.17 -3.21
C SER A 3 -4.00 4.41 -4.05
N ALA A 4 -2.89 5.08 -3.74
CA ALA A 4 -2.42 6.21 -4.55
C ALA A 4 -2.04 5.78 -5.98
N ALA A 5 -1.52 4.56 -6.17
CA ALA A 5 -1.21 4.04 -7.48
C ALA A 5 -2.48 3.69 -8.30
N HIS A 6 -3.56 3.32 -7.64
CA HIS A 6 -4.86 3.07 -8.28
C HIS A 6 -5.59 4.38 -8.62
N LEU A 7 -5.52 5.39 -7.72
CA LEU A 7 -6.25 6.65 -7.82
C LEU A 7 -5.57 7.71 -8.70
N ASP A 8 -4.24 7.65 -8.87
CA ASP A 8 -3.50 8.60 -9.68
C ASP A 8 -3.12 8.00 -11.03
N PRO A 9 -3.77 8.41 -12.14
CA PRO A 9 -3.47 7.88 -13.48
C PRO A 9 -2.01 8.06 -13.91
N LYS A 10 -1.30 9.06 -13.36
CA LYS A 10 0.11 9.30 -13.68
C LYS A 10 1.03 8.20 -13.15
N LYS A 11 0.60 7.49 -12.11
CA LYS A 11 1.35 6.37 -11.53
C LYS A 11 1.21 5.08 -12.35
N GLN A 12 0.20 4.99 -13.20
CA GLN A 12 -0.03 3.84 -14.08
C GLN A 12 -0.05 2.50 -13.31
N GLY A 13 -0.66 2.48 -12.12
CA GLY A 13 -0.73 1.32 -11.25
C GLY A 13 0.59 0.91 -10.59
N ARG A 14 1.63 1.75 -10.64
CA ARG A 14 2.93 1.44 -10.03
C ARG A 14 2.96 1.87 -8.57
N CYS A 15 3.21 0.91 -7.71
CA CYS A 15 3.43 1.10 -6.29
C CYS A 15 4.79 0.55 -5.89
N MET A 16 5.67 1.41 -5.39
CA MET A 16 7.01 1.04 -4.94
C MET A 16 7.06 0.95 -3.41
N ALA A 17 7.82 -0.01 -2.91
CA ALA A 17 8.22 -0.06 -1.51
C ALA A 17 9.72 -0.37 -1.39
N GLU A 18 10.40 0.34 -0.49
CA GLU A 18 11.66 -0.09 0.07
C GLU A 18 11.38 -1.17 1.11
N VAL A 19 12.14 -2.26 1.07
CA VAL A 19 11.86 -3.45 1.87
C VAL A 19 13.13 -4.04 2.47
N PHE A 20 12.99 -4.76 3.59
CA PHE A 20 14.02 -5.53 4.30
C PHE A 20 15.00 -4.72 5.15
N GLY A 21 15.01 -3.39 5.06
CA GLY A 21 15.90 -2.57 5.88
C GLY A 21 15.50 -2.49 7.35
N ALA A 22 16.50 -2.42 8.24
CA ALA A 22 16.35 -2.19 9.68
C ALA A 22 15.68 -3.32 10.49
N PHE A 23 15.51 -4.50 9.93
CA PHE A 23 15.01 -5.66 10.69
C PHE A 23 16.09 -6.33 11.54
N GLY A 24 17.36 -6.07 11.25
CA GLY A 24 18.49 -6.63 11.97
C GLY A 24 19.15 -7.83 11.26
N TRP A 25 20.35 -8.22 11.71
CA TRP A 25 21.10 -9.33 11.11
C TRP A 25 20.43 -10.71 11.25
N HIS A 26 19.38 -10.83 12.06
CA HIS A 26 18.62 -12.08 12.19
C HIS A 26 17.57 -12.28 11.08
N GLU A 27 17.26 -11.24 10.31
CA GLU A 27 16.31 -11.37 9.20
C GLU A 27 16.88 -12.27 8.10
N GLY A 28 16.19 -13.37 7.84
CA GLY A 28 16.53 -14.33 6.82
C GLY A 28 15.63 -14.28 5.61
N LEU A 29 15.98 -15.01 4.55
CA LEU A 29 15.19 -15.07 3.31
C LEU A 29 13.74 -15.52 3.51
N ARG A 30 13.46 -16.31 4.55
CA ARG A 30 12.09 -16.73 4.87
C ARG A 30 11.24 -15.53 5.33
N GLU A 31 11.81 -14.69 6.17
CA GLU A 31 11.15 -13.48 6.67
C GLU A 31 11.02 -12.44 5.54
N MET A 32 12.09 -12.26 4.76
CA MET A 32 12.04 -11.40 3.56
C MET A 32 10.93 -11.84 2.60
N LYS A 33 10.74 -13.15 2.39
CA LYS A 33 9.65 -13.65 1.56
C LYS A 33 8.29 -13.32 2.15
N LEU A 34 8.11 -13.49 3.47
CA LEU A 34 6.87 -13.15 4.15
C LEU A 34 6.55 -11.65 4.00
N ILE A 35 7.56 -10.79 4.17
CA ILE A 35 7.42 -9.34 3.99
C ILE A 35 7.04 -9.02 2.53
N ALA A 36 7.74 -9.62 1.57
CA ALA A 36 7.43 -9.43 0.15
C ALA A 36 5.99 -9.85 -0.19
N ASP A 37 5.55 -11.03 0.29
CA ASP A 37 4.17 -11.51 0.10
C ASP A 37 3.15 -10.54 0.70
N HIS A 38 3.44 -10.03 1.91
CA HIS A 38 2.60 -9.04 2.58
C HIS A 38 2.42 -7.75 1.76
N PHE A 39 3.47 -7.29 1.08
CA PHE A 39 3.40 -6.14 0.20
C PHE A 39 2.72 -6.47 -1.14
N LEU A 40 3.04 -7.62 -1.73
CA LEU A 40 2.47 -8.07 -3.01
C LEU A 40 0.94 -8.18 -2.96
N VAL A 41 0.40 -8.82 -1.92
CA VAL A 41 -1.07 -8.95 -1.76
C VAL A 41 -1.78 -7.62 -1.51
N ARG A 42 -1.04 -6.56 -1.22
CA ARG A 42 -1.56 -5.19 -1.05
C ARG A 42 -1.30 -4.30 -2.27
N GLY A 43 -0.86 -4.87 -3.38
CA GLY A 43 -0.70 -4.15 -4.63
C GLY A 43 0.64 -3.46 -4.83
N VAL A 44 1.64 -3.70 -3.98
CA VAL A 44 3.01 -3.28 -4.26
C VAL A 44 3.58 -4.17 -5.36
N ASN A 45 4.06 -3.54 -6.43
CA ASN A 45 4.59 -4.23 -7.61
C ASN A 45 5.95 -3.72 -8.08
N TRP A 46 6.61 -2.91 -7.26
CA TRP A 46 7.96 -2.43 -7.47
C TRP A 46 8.71 -2.43 -6.14
N PHE A 47 9.83 -3.14 -6.08
CA PHE A 47 10.58 -3.30 -4.84
C PHE A 47 11.96 -2.70 -4.96
N VAL A 48 12.40 -2.03 -3.89
CA VAL A 48 13.78 -1.58 -3.67
C VAL A 48 14.29 -2.30 -2.42
N PRO A 49 14.97 -3.44 -2.59
CA PRO A 49 15.49 -4.18 -1.45
C PRO A 49 16.65 -3.44 -0.77
N HIS A 50 16.56 -3.25 0.52
CA HIS A 50 17.62 -2.69 1.37
C HIS A 50 18.36 -3.82 2.08
N ALA A 51 19.72 -4.01 1.97
CA ALA A 51 20.52 -3.30 1.00
C ALA A 51 21.85 -4.01 0.73
N PHE A 52 22.65 -3.42 -0.13
CA PHE A 52 24.08 -3.69 -0.22
C PHE A 52 24.82 -2.57 0.48
N SER A 53 25.77 -2.90 1.37
CA SER A 53 26.63 -1.94 2.03
C SER A 53 28.07 -2.05 1.55
N MET A 54 28.74 -0.91 1.44
CA MET A 54 30.18 -0.81 1.16
C MET A 54 31.02 -0.75 2.44
N ALA A 55 30.37 -0.56 3.60
CA ALA A 55 31.06 -0.51 4.88
C ALA A 55 31.59 -1.88 5.30
N ALA A 56 32.62 -1.89 6.17
CA ALA A 56 33.18 -3.12 6.71
C ALA A 56 32.13 -3.88 7.54
N PHE A 57 32.17 -5.21 7.48
CA PHE A 57 31.30 -6.07 8.29
C PHE A 57 31.80 -6.11 9.76
N PRO A 58 30.91 -6.13 10.77
CA PRO A 58 29.44 -5.94 10.64
C PRO A 58 29.10 -4.46 10.52
N ASP A 59 28.33 -4.13 9.49
CA ASP A 59 27.72 -2.82 9.39
C ASP A 59 26.38 -2.83 10.12
N TRP A 60 26.19 -1.91 11.06
CA TRP A 60 25.00 -1.81 11.91
C TRP A 60 24.01 -0.75 11.43
N ASP A 61 24.29 -0.11 10.29
CA ASP A 61 23.37 0.81 9.66
C ASP A 61 22.26 0.05 8.92
N CYS A 62 21.12 -0.07 9.55
CA CYS A 62 19.90 -0.69 8.97
C CYS A 62 20.10 -2.09 8.36
N PRO A 63 20.75 -3.06 9.07
CA PRO A 63 20.89 -4.42 8.54
C PRO A 63 19.52 -5.11 8.34
N PRO A 64 19.44 -6.16 7.51
CA PRO A 64 20.57 -6.96 6.99
C PRO A 64 21.16 -6.38 5.71
N HIS A 65 22.44 -6.70 5.46
CA HIS A 65 23.08 -6.44 4.18
C HIS A 65 23.26 -7.75 3.42
N PHE A 66 22.85 -7.78 2.14
CA PHE A 66 22.66 -9.05 1.44
C PHE A 66 23.95 -9.80 1.18
N TYR A 67 24.97 -9.12 0.67
CA TYR A 67 26.28 -9.73 0.41
C TYR A 67 27.20 -9.68 1.62
N ALA A 68 27.25 -8.54 2.32
CA ALA A 68 28.06 -8.31 3.52
C ALA A 68 29.50 -8.80 3.38
N HIS A 69 30.16 -8.47 2.28
CA HIS A 69 31.53 -8.92 1.94
C HIS A 69 31.72 -10.47 2.00
N GLY A 70 30.68 -11.21 1.64
CA GLY A 70 30.67 -12.67 1.70
C GLY A 70 30.33 -13.26 3.07
N GLN A 71 30.01 -12.42 4.06
CA GLN A 71 29.71 -12.88 5.44
C GLN A 71 28.25 -13.33 5.62
N ASN A 72 27.33 -12.95 4.71
CA ASN A 72 25.95 -13.42 4.77
C ASN A 72 25.80 -14.78 4.06
N PRO A 73 25.61 -15.88 4.81
CA PRO A 73 25.55 -17.22 4.22
C PRO A 73 24.32 -17.43 3.32
N GLN A 74 23.27 -16.62 3.47
CA GLN A 74 22.04 -16.74 2.68
C GLN A 74 22.14 -16.08 1.31
N PHE A 75 23.18 -15.28 1.06
CA PHE A 75 23.32 -14.54 -0.21
C PHE A 75 23.30 -15.46 -1.44
N ALA A 76 23.85 -16.67 -1.34
CA ALA A 76 23.82 -17.65 -2.43
C ALA A 76 22.39 -17.98 -2.92
N HIS A 77 21.38 -17.79 -2.08
CA HIS A 77 19.97 -18.04 -2.40
C HIS A 77 19.15 -16.76 -2.64
N PHE A 78 19.75 -15.60 -2.44
CA PHE A 78 19.06 -14.32 -2.58
C PHE A 78 18.46 -14.11 -3.98
N GLY A 79 19.18 -14.55 -5.02
CA GLY A 79 18.68 -14.49 -6.41
C GLY A 79 17.38 -15.27 -6.65
N GLN A 80 17.12 -16.33 -5.88
CA GLN A 80 15.86 -17.08 -5.98
C GLN A 80 14.69 -16.26 -5.46
N LEU A 81 14.86 -15.53 -4.34
CA LEU A 81 13.86 -14.62 -3.80
C LEU A 81 13.60 -13.47 -4.78
N MET A 82 14.64 -12.85 -5.33
CA MET A 82 14.50 -11.78 -6.31
C MET A 82 13.76 -12.25 -7.57
N SER A 83 14.06 -13.45 -8.04
CA SER A 83 13.34 -14.04 -9.19
C SER A 83 11.87 -14.30 -8.89
N TYR A 84 11.54 -14.74 -7.67
CA TYR A 84 10.16 -14.90 -7.21
C TYR A 84 9.44 -13.56 -7.18
N MET A 85 10.01 -12.55 -6.52
CA MET A 85 9.44 -11.21 -6.41
C MET A 85 9.20 -10.58 -7.79
N ASN A 86 10.17 -10.67 -8.69
CA ASN A 86 10.05 -10.10 -10.03
C ASN A 86 8.93 -10.78 -10.85
N ARG A 87 8.82 -12.11 -10.80
CA ARG A 87 7.72 -12.82 -11.49
C ARG A 87 6.37 -12.42 -10.94
N THR A 88 6.22 -12.38 -9.61
CA THR A 88 4.95 -12.03 -8.98
C THR A 88 4.59 -10.57 -9.23
N ALA A 89 5.53 -9.65 -9.09
CA ALA A 89 5.33 -8.24 -9.39
C ALA A 89 4.94 -8.03 -10.87
N SER A 90 5.54 -8.77 -11.79
CA SER A 90 5.18 -8.73 -13.22
C SER A 90 3.73 -9.18 -13.46
N LEU A 91 3.27 -10.24 -12.77
CA LEU A 91 1.88 -10.70 -12.86
C LEU A 91 0.87 -9.68 -12.31
N LEU A 92 1.27 -8.90 -11.31
CA LEU A 92 0.44 -7.87 -10.69
C LEU A 92 0.54 -6.51 -11.40
N SER A 93 1.37 -6.39 -12.43
CA SER A 93 1.56 -5.16 -13.19
C SER A 93 0.72 -5.16 -14.47
N GLY A 94 0.29 -3.97 -14.90
CA GLY A 94 -0.46 -3.77 -16.15
C GLY A 94 -1.93 -4.15 -16.11
N GLY A 95 -2.42 -4.69 -14.99
CA GLY A 95 -3.84 -4.93 -14.73
C GLY A 95 -4.53 -3.72 -14.10
N ARG A 96 -5.81 -3.89 -13.77
CA ARG A 96 -6.59 -2.95 -12.98
C ARG A 96 -6.97 -3.60 -11.64
N ALA A 97 -6.76 -2.88 -10.55
CA ALA A 97 -7.16 -3.35 -9.23
C ALA A 97 -8.70 -3.47 -9.15
N THR A 98 -9.17 -4.55 -8.55
CA THR A 98 -10.59 -4.77 -8.28
C THR A 98 -10.81 -4.59 -6.78
N THR A 99 -10.99 -3.36 -6.34
CA THR A 99 -11.19 -2.97 -4.95
C THR A 99 -12.61 -2.45 -4.78
N PRO A 100 -13.53 -3.22 -4.17
CA PRO A 100 -14.95 -2.82 -4.10
C PRO A 100 -15.21 -1.72 -3.08
N VAL A 101 -14.29 -1.47 -2.15
CA VAL A 101 -14.47 -0.55 -1.03
C VAL A 101 -13.50 0.63 -1.12
N ALA A 102 -14.04 1.84 -1.00
CA ALA A 102 -13.27 3.03 -0.67
C ALA A 102 -13.33 3.26 0.85
N LEU A 103 -12.19 3.37 1.50
CA LEU A 103 -12.06 3.74 2.91
C LEU A 103 -11.62 5.19 3.00
N LEU A 104 -12.45 6.03 3.58
CA LEU A 104 -12.16 7.45 3.70
C LEU A 104 -10.99 7.70 4.66
N TYR A 105 -10.01 8.46 4.20
CA TYR A 105 -9.00 9.08 5.05
C TYR A 105 -9.42 10.53 5.38
N HIS A 106 -9.79 10.77 6.63
CA HIS A 106 -10.38 12.03 7.10
C HIS A 106 -9.48 12.69 8.14
N ALA A 107 -8.23 12.99 7.76
CA ALA A 107 -7.22 13.57 8.65
C ALA A 107 -7.72 14.82 9.40
N ASP A 108 -8.47 15.68 8.73
CA ASP A 108 -9.02 16.91 9.35
C ASP A 108 -9.96 16.60 10.51
N ALA A 109 -10.78 15.55 10.36
CA ALA A 109 -11.68 15.12 11.42
C ALA A 109 -10.89 14.55 12.63
N GLU A 110 -9.80 13.82 12.36
CA GLU A 110 -8.90 13.30 13.41
C GLU A 110 -8.21 14.46 14.18
N TRP A 111 -7.89 15.56 13.49
CA TRP A 111 -7.27 16.74 14.11
C TRP A 111 -8.28 17.64 14.82
N ALA A 112 -9.54 17.65 14.38
CA ALA A 112 -10.58 18.53 14.91
C ALA A 112 -11.20 18.04 16.21
N GLY A 113 -11.08 16.75 16.55
CA GLY A 113 -11.67 16.20 17.77
C GLY A 113 -11.66 14.68 17.86
N GLU A 114 -12.66 14.12 18.52
CA GLU A 114 -12.79 12.66 18.66
C GLU A 114 -13.13 12.02 17.32
N ALA A 115 -12.33 11.04 16.92
CA ALA A 115 -12.54 10.27 15.69
C ALA A 115 -12.09 8.83 15.86
N ASN A 116 -12.72 7.92 15.12
CA ASN A 116 -12.22 6.57 14.92
C ASN A 116 -11.14 6.61 13.83
N PHE A 117 -9.94 6.16 14.16
CA PHE A 117 -8.86 6.09 13.18
C PHE A 117 -9.21 5.10 12.06
N MET A 118 -8.93 5.51 10.82
CA MET A 118 -9.21 4.66 9.65
C MET A 118 -8.50 3.31 9.70
N GLN A 119 -7.39 3.20 10.42
CA GLN A 119 -6.63 1.97 10.62
C GLN A 119 -7.44 0.86 11.29
N HIS A 120 -8.42 1.19 12.13
CA HIS A 120 -9.31 0.21 12.74
C HIS A 120 -10.20 -0.43 11.66
N ALA A 121 -10.86 0.38 10.84
CA ALA A 121 -11.68 -0.11 9.73
C ALA A 121 -10.83 -0.89 8.71
N ALA A 122 -9.64 -0.39 8.36
CA ALA A 122 -8.69 -1.07 7.49
C ALA A 122 -8.32 -2.46 8.02
N SER A 123 -8.07 -2.58 9.34
CA SER A 123 -7.75 -3.86 9.97
C SER A 123 -8.90 -4.86 9.86
N GLU A 124 -10.14 -4.42 10.08
CA GLU A 124 -11.31 -5.30 9.97
C GLU A 124 -11.58 -5.73 8.52
N LEU A 125 -11.44 -4.82 7.55
CA LEU A 125 -11.55 -5.17 6.14
C LEU A 125 -10.48 -6.20 5.73
N MET A 126 -9.23 -6.01 6.16
CA MET A 126 -8.15 -6.96 5.88
C MET A 126 -8.40 -8.33 6.51
N ARG A 127 -8.91 -8.38 7.76
CA ARG A 127 -9.27 -9.65 8.42
C ARG A 127 -10.42 -10.37 7.71
N ALA A 128 -11.36 -9.60 7.16
CA ALA A 128 -12.46 -10.11 6.37
C ALA A 128 -12.06 -10.46 4.91
N GLN A 129 -10.81 -10.25 4.53
CA GLN A 129 -10.30 -10.43 3.16
C GLN A 129 -11.08 -9.60 2.12
N VAL A 130 -11.47 -8.40 2.49
CA VAL A 130 -12.12 -7.43 1.61
C VAL A 130 -11.08 -6.40 1.17
N ASP A 131 -10.83 -6.32 -0.12
CA ASP A 131 -9.92 -5.33 -0.68
C ASP A 131 -10.54 -3.93 -0.64
N PHE A 132 -9.70 -2.94 -0.36
CA PHE A 132 -10.10 -1.54 -0.30
C PHE A 132 -8.97 -0.62 -0.75
N ASP A 133 -9.35 0.58 -1.19
CA ASP A 133 -8.45 1.71 -1.37
C ASP A 133 -8.70 2.77 -0.29
N ILE A 134 -7.63 3.37 0.18
CA ILE A 134 -7.71 4.54 1.05
C ILE A 134 -7.88 5.76 0.15
N VAL A 135 -9.03 6.42 0.26
CA VAL A 135 -9.39 7.59 -0.54
C VAL A 135 -9.31 8.84 0.33
N PRO A 136 -8.52 9.85 -0.05
CA PRO A 136 -8.43 11.08 0.72
C PRO A 136 -9.74 11.87 0.64
N ALA A 137 -10.05 12.59 1.71
CA ALA A 137 -11.27 13.41 1.79
C ALA A 137 -11.35 14.45 0.67
N GLU A 138 -10.22 15.00 0.27
CA GLU A 138 -10.12 15.97 -0.83
C GLU A 138 -10.68 15.44 -2.16
N ALA A 139 -10.74 14.13 -2.34
CA ALA A 139 -11.35 13.56 -3.53
C ALA A 139 -12.82 13.92 -3.67
N PHE A 140 -13.54 14.08 -2.56
CA PHE A 140 -14.94 14.47 -2.51
C PHE A 140 -15.15 15.99 -2.43
N GLU A 141 -14.15 16.72 -1.94
CA GLU A 141 -14.16 18.18 -1.87
C GLU A 141 -13.86 18.82 -3.24
N ASP A 142 -12.99 18.18 -4.04
CA ASP A 142 -12.63 18.62 -5.40
C ASP A 142 -12.94 17.50 -6.41
N ALA A 143 -14.24 17.18 -6.53
CA ALA A 143 -14.72 16.10 -7.39
C ALA A 143 -14.29 16.26 -8.86
N GLY A 144 -14.12 17.52 -9.33
CA GLY A 144 -13.64 17.79 -10.68
C GLY A 144 -12.19 17.38 -10.89
N ARG A 145 -11.31 17.63 -9.91
CA ARG A 145 -9.91 17.24 -9.95
C ARG A 145 -9.72 15.72 -9.92
N TYR A 146 -10.53 15.05 -9.12
CA TYR A 146 -10.45 13.59 -8.93
C TYR A 146 -11.38 12.81 -9.84
N ALA A 147 -12.08 13.49 -10.77
CA ALA A 147 -13.05 12.89 -11.68
C ALA A 147 -13.97 11.91 -10.93
N VAL A 148 -14.61 12.38 -9.86
CA VAL A 148 -15.57 11.58 -9.10
C VAL A 148 -16.87 11.51 -9.87
N GLU A 149 -17.36 10.30 -10.13
CA GLU A 149 -18.59 10.03 -10.85
C GLU A 149 -19.45 9.06 -10.03
N ILE A 150 -20.73 9.39 -9.84
CA ILE A 150 -21.68 8.52 -9.18
C ILE A 150 -22.46 7.76 -10.26
N ALA A 151 -22.60 6.45 -10.10
CA ALA A 151 -23.39 5.63 -11.02
C ALA A 151 -24.86 6.05 -10.98
N ALA A 152 -25.48 6.24 -12.15
CA ALA A 152 -26.87 6.74 -12.26
C ALA A 152 -27.90 5.82 -11.59
N ASP A 153 -27.58 4.55 -11.44
CA ASP A 153 -28.42 3.54 -10.77
C ASP A 153 -28.14 3.41 -9.25
N GLY A 154 -27.23 4.24 -8.72
CA GLY A 154 -26.82 4.19 -7.32
C GLY A 154 -25.99 2.97 -6.94
N SER A 155 -25.48 2.18 -7.89
CA SER A 155 -24.74 0.95 -7.63
C SER A 155 -23.31 1.17 -7.12
N GLY A 156 -22.82 2.42 -7.14
CA GLY A 156 -21.49 2.79 -6.68
C GLY A 156 -21.02 4.13 -7.24
N PHE A 157 -19.72 4.34 -7.17
CA PHE A 157 -19.06 5.55 -7.68
C PHE A 157 -17.66 5.21 -8.19
N SER A 158 -17.02 6.17 -8.86
CA SER A 158 -15.63 6.06 -9.26
C SER A 158 -14.81 7.29 -8.87
N VAL A 159 -13.52 7.11 -8.69
CA VAL A 159 -12.55 8.18 -8.47
C VAL A 159 -11.43 7.98 -9.49
N ASN A 160 -11.20 8.94 -10.39
CA ASN A 160 -10.27 8.80 -11.52
C ASN A 160 -10.47 7.48 -12.29
N GLY A 161 -11.72 7.05 -12.41
CA GLY A 161 -12.08 5.82 -13.09
C GLY A 161 -11.85 4.53 -12.28
N GLN A 162 -11.31 4.57 -11.08
CA GLN A 162 -11.30 3.43 -10.14
C GLN A 162 -12.69 3.30 -9.51
N ALA A 163 -13.33 2.15 -9.72
CA ALA A 163 -14.72 1.94 -9.33
C ALA A 163 -14.86 1.33 -7.93
N TYR A 164 -15.83 1.82 -7.17
CA TYR A 164 -16.17 1.38 -5.83
C TYR A 164 -17.67 1.12 -5.71
N ARG A 165 -18.04 0.17 -4.85
CA ARG A 165 -19.45 -0.15 -4.51
C ARG A 165 -19.84 0.39 -3.15
N CYS A 166 -18.89 0.70 -2.29
CA CYS A 166 -19.10 1.11 -0.92
C CYS A 166 -18.08 2.14 -0.50
N LEU A 167 -18.52 3.17 0.21
CA LEU A 167 -17.67 4.10 0.95
C LEU A 167 -17.79 3.76 2.44
N VAL A 168 -16.66 3.47 3.07
CA VAL A 168 -16.55 3.32 4.53
C VAL A 168 -16.02 4.62 5.09
N MET A 169 -16.82 5.28 5.91
CA MET A 169 -16.45 6.50 6.63
C MET A 169 -16.26 6.15 8.11
N PRO A 170 -15.04 6.23 8.66
CA PRO A 170 -14.84 6.09 10.09
C PRO A 170 -15.58 7.18 10.86
N GLY A 171 -16.22 6.82 11.98
CA GLY A 171 -17.00 7.79 12.77
C GLY A 171 -16.12 8.90 13.32
N ALA A 172 -16.62 10.12 13.29
CA ALA A 172 -15.94 11.30 13.83
C ALA A 172 -16.95 12.29 14.40
N ALA A 173 -16.51 13.09 15.39
CA ALA A 173 -17.34 14.16 15.96
C ALA A 173 -17.54 15.32 14.98
N PHE A 174 -16.58 15.51 14.06
CA PHE A 174 -16.62 16.56 13.04
C PHE A 174 -16.35 15.95 11.67
N VAL A 175 -17.16 16.32 10.70
CA VAL A 175 -17.02 15.94 9.28
C VAL A 175 -17.19 17.19 8.45
N GLY A 176 -16.32 17.43 7.47
CA GLY A 176 -16.45 18.56 6.55
C GLY A 176 -17.77 18.52 5.78
N GLU A 177 -18.42 19.67 5.59
CA GLU A 177 -19.76 19.79 4.97
C GLU A 177 -19.80 19.16 3.57
N ALA A 178 -18.80 19.38 2.75
CA ALA A 178 -18.70 18.83 1.38
C ALA A 178 -18.65 17.28 1.31
N ARG A 179 -18.65 16.59 2.44
CA ARG A 179 -18.65 15.12 2.53
C ARG A 179 -19.99 14.52 2.89
N LEU A 180 -20.99 15.36 3.14
CA LEU A 180 -22.34 14.96 3.56
C LEU A 180 -23.36 14.99 2.42
N ASP A 181 -23.03 15.70 1.33
CA ASP A 181 -23.81 15.82 0.10
C ASP A 181 -23.39 14.74 -0.94
#